data_a9c114a1a7f7ff9b89a507075c324f23
#
_entry.id   a9c114a1a7f7ff9b89a507075c324f23
#
_cell.length_a   1.000
_cell.length_b   1.000
_cell.length_c   1.000
_cell.angle_alpha   90.00
_cell.angle_beta   90.00
_cell.angle_gamma   90.00
#
_symmetry.space_group_name_H-M   'P 1'
#
loop_
_entity.id
_entity.type
_entity.pdbx_description
1 polymer ?
#
loop_
_entity_poly.entity_id
_entity_poly.type
_entity_poly.pdbx_seq_one_letter_code
_entity_poly.pdbx_strand_id
1 'polypeptide(L)'
;IREFVETALRISGSWTDYPLEIVEIGAGEILDDGLRKVTAYPLEHPLECYGYRIEEHDKPGALNAQALKAAGVPPGPLFQELKAGKTITLEDGRQINGADYLAAQVPGKALAIFGDTGPCDAALDLAKGVDVMVHEATLDITMEAKANSRGHSSTRQAATLAREAGVGKLIITHVSSRYDDKGCQHLLRECRSIFPATELANDFTVFNV
;
A
#
# COMPACT_ATOMS: atom_id res chain seq x y z
N ILE A 1 0.75 22.49 -4.30
CA ILE A 1 1.98 22.09 -3.57
C ILE A 1 3.24 22.59 -4.27
N ARG A 2 3.28 22.68 -5.59
CA ARG A 2 4.43 23.19 -6.40
C ARG A 2 4.88 24.56 -5.90
N GLU A 3 3.95 25.52 -5.87
CA GLU A 3 4.24 26.90 -5.45
C GLU A 3 4.81 26.96 -4.02
N PHE A 4 4.29 26.12 -3.11
CA PHE A 4 4.80 26.03 -1.74
C PHE A 4 6.26 25.56 -1.70
N VAL A 5 6.58 24.46 -2.39
CA VAL A 5 7.93 23.88 -2.41
C VAL A 5 8.91 24.83 -3.08
N GLU A 6 8.59 25.36 -4.24
CA GLU A 6 9.43 26.32 -4.97
C GLU A 6 9.68 27.60 -4.16
N THR A 7 8.63 28.10 -3.49
CA THR A 7 8.76 29.28 -2.62
C THR A 7 9.64 28.99 -1.40
N ALA A 8 9.46 27.84 -0.76
CA ALA A 8 10.29 27.46 0.39
C ALA A 8 11.78 27.36 0.01
N LEU A 9 12.10 26.69 -1.10
CA LEU A 9 13.47 26.61 -1.63
C LEU A 9 14.04 28.00 -1.93
N ARG A 10 13.28 28.84 -2.63
CA ARG A 10 13.70 30.19 -3.01
C ARG A 10 13.97 31.10 -1.80
N ILE A 11 13.06 31.08 -0.79
CA ILE A 11 13.19 31.98 0.39
C ILE A 11 14.31 31.51 1.33
N SER A 12 14.46 30.17 1.52
CA SER A 12 15.52 29.62 2.36
C SER A 12 16.91 29.67 1.71
N GLY A 13 17.00 29.96 0.42
CA GLY A 13 18.25 29.86 -0.34
C GLY A 13 18.76 28.43 -0.50
N SER A 14 17.86 27.44 -0.28
CA SER A 14 18.17 26.04 -0.44
C SER A 14 18.14 25.62 -1.91
N TRP A 15 18.91 24.60 -2.24
CA TRP A 15 18.92 23.98 -3.58
C TRP A 15 19.03 22.46 -3.44
N THR A 16 18.79 21.76 -4.55
CA THR A 16 19.04 20.31 -4.67
C THR A 16 20.18 20.11 -5.67
N ASP A 17 21.06 19.16 -5.39
CA ASP A 17 22.14 18.70 -6.28
C ASP A 17 21.67 17.59 -7.23
N TYR A 18 20.40 17.34 -7.25
CA TYR A 18 19.71 16.42 -8.17
C TYR A 18 18.54 17.15 -8.86
N PRO A 19 18.11 16.69 -10.05
CA PRO A 19 16.91 17.21 -10.69
C PRO A 19 15.68 17.00 -9.81
N LEU A 20 14.99 18.09 -9.45
CA LEU A 20 13.73 18.06 -8.72
C LEU A 20 12.58 18.31 -9.69
N GLU A 21 11.78 17.29 -9.95
CA GLU A 21 10.53 17.41 -10.69
C GLU A 21 9.37 17.32 -9.71
N ILE A 22 8.49 18.32 -9.73
CA ILE A 22 7.26 18.33 -8.92
C ILE A 22 6.09 18.03 -9.85
N VAL A 23 5.44 16.90 -9.65
CA VAL A 23 4.25 16.50 -10.39
C VAL A 23 3.05 16.62 -9.45
N GLU A 24 2.15 17.54 -9.75
CA GLU A 24 0.88 17.67 -9.05
C GLU A 24 -0.10 16.65 -9.63
N ILE A 25 -0.67 15.83 -8.77
CA ILE A 25 -1.54 14.71 -9.15
C ILE A 25 -3.01 15.02 -8.82
N GLY A 26 -3.91 14.29 -9.46
CA GLY A 26 -5.31 14.17 -9.07
C GLY A 26 -5.66 12.72 -8.71
N ALA A 27 -6.95 12.44 -8.55
CA ALA A 27 -7.44 11.08 -8.36
C ALA A 27 -7.18 10.19 -9.58
N GLY A 28 -6.93 8.91 -9.35
CA GLY A 28 -6.67 7.90 -10.38
C GLY A 28 -5.28 7.29 -10.29
N GLU A 29 -4.89 6.56 -11.31
CA GLU A 29 -3.57 5.95 -11.40
C GLU A 29 -2.50 7.04 -11.58
N ILE A 30 -1.48 7.04 -10.72
CA ILE A 30 -0.39 8.02 -10.71
C ILE A 30 0.97 7.41 -11.03
N LEU A 31 1.10 6.10 -10.90
CA LEU A 31 2.32 5.37 -11.22
C LEU A 31 1.98 3.93 -11.60
N ASP A 32 2.57 3.43 -12.68
CA ASP A 32 2.75 2.01 -12.93
C ASP A 32 4.16 1.82 -13.55
N ASP A 33 5.07 1.21 -12.79
CA ASP A 33 6.45 0.97 -13.19
C ASP A 33 6.70 -0.50 -13.62
N GLY A 34 5.63 -1.30 -13.75
CA GLY A 34 5.67 -2.72 -14.06
C GLY A 34 6.08 -3.62 -12.89
N LEU A 35 6.46 -3.05 -11.75
CA LEU A 35 6.70 -3.76 -10.49
C LEU A 35 5.55 -3.49 -9.52
N ARG A 36 5.04 -2.29 -9.51
CA ARG A 36 3.94 -1.82 -8.66
C ARG A 36 3.12 -0.75 -9.34
N LYS A 37 1.88 -0.68 -8.94
CA LYS A 37 0.93 0.35 -9.33
C LYS A 37 0.56 1.19 -8.11
N VAL A 38 0.41 2.50 -8.31
CA VAL A 38 -0.08 3.43 -7.27
C VAL A 38 -1.28 4.18 -7.80
N THR A 39 -2.37 4.14 -7.05
CA THR A 39 -3.61 4.86 -7.35
C THR A 39 -3.95 5.82 -6.22
N ALA A 40 -4.24 7.07 -6.55
CA ALA A 40 -4.70 8.09 -5.60
C ALA A 40 -6.23 8.13 -5.55
N TYR A 41 -6.78 8.17 -4.33
CA TYR A 41 -8.20 8.27 -4.05
C TYR A 41 -8.50 9.57 -3.29
N PRO A 42 -9.52 10.34 -3.69
CA PRO A 42 -9.88 11.55 -2.96
C PRO A 42 -10.47 11.17 -1.59
N LEU A 43 -10.11 11.93 -0.57
CA LEU A 43 -10.57 11.74 0.80
C LEU A 43 -11.39 12.94 1.26
N GLU A 44 -12.15 12.77 2.35
CA GLU A 44 -13.02 13.80 2.92
C GLU A 44 -12.30 14.56 4.04
N HIS A 45 -11.71 15.69 3.71
CA HIS A 45 -11.02 16.57 4.64
C HIS A 45 -11.22 18.04 4.22
N PRO A 46 -11.21 19.03 5.15
CA PRO A 46 -11.34 20.47 4.79
C PRO A 46 -10.31 20.99 3.80
N LEU A 47 -9.12 20.42 3.76
CA LEU A 47 -8.11 20.63 2.73
C LEU A 47 -8.11 19.44 1.79
N GLU A 48 -7.85 19.67 0.50
CA GLU A 48 -7.69 18.61 -0.49
C GLU A 48 -6.70 17.56 0.01
N CYS A 49 -7.16 16.32 0.10
CA CYS A 49 -6.41 15.21 0.66
C CYS A 49 -6.64 13.93 -0.15
N TYR A 50 -5.62 13.10 -0.22
CA TYR A 50 -5.65 11.83 -0.93
C TYR A 50 -5.18 10.68 -0.04
N GLY A 51 -5.76 9.51 -0.27
CA GLY A 51 -5.22 8.23 0.13
C GLY A 51 -4.58 7.54 -1.06
N TYR A 52 -3.65 6.66 -0.80
CA TYR A 52 -2.88 5.96 -1.83
C TYR A 52 -3.01 4.46 -1.67
N ARG A 53 -3.40 3.79 -2.77
CA ARG A 53 -3.36 2.35 -2.88
C ARG A 53 -2.11 1.96 -3.67
N ILE A 54 -1.25 1.15 -3.05
CA ILE A 54 0.01 0.68 -3.62
C ILE A 54 -0.12 -0.83 -3.77
N GLU A 55 -0.01 -1.34 -4.99
CA GLU A 55 -0.16 -2.75 -5.31
C GLU A 55 1.07 -3.25 -6.06
N GLU A 56 1.72 -4.29 -5.56
CA GLU A 56 2.73 -5.00 -6.36
C GLU A 56 2.04 -5.79 -7.46
N HIS A 57 2.64 -5.83 -8.65
CA HIS A 57 2.21 -6.78 -9.67
C HIS A 57 2.51 -8.22 -9.25
N ASP A 58 1.68 -9.16 -9.70
CA ASP A 58 1.90 -10.58 -9.47
C ASP A 58 3.26 -11.01 -10.00
N LYS A 59 3.96 -11.84 -9.22
CA LYS A 59 5.29 -12.35 -9.57
C LYS A 59 5.18 -13.74 -10.21
N PRO A 60 5.97 -14.03 -11.26
CA PRO A 60 6.01 -15.39 -11.80
C PRO A 60 6.32 -16.41 -10.72
N GLY A 61 5.60 -17.52 -10.74
CA GLY A 61 5.82 -18.63 -9.82
C GLY A 61 7.23 -19.20 -9.90
N ALA A 62 7.56 -20.09 -8.98
CA ALA A 62 8.86 -20.75 -8.96
C ALA A 62 9.05 -21.60 -10.23
N LEU A 63 10.21 -21.49 -10.87
CA LEU A 63 10.58 -22.30 -12.02
C LEU A 63 10.98 -23.71 -11.56
N ASN A 64 10.41 -24.74 -12.16
CA ASN A 64 10.77 -26.12 -11.88
C ASN A 64 12.11 -26.50 -12.56
N ALA A 65 13.20 -26.12 -11.92
CA ALA A 65 14.56 -26.36 -12.42
C ALA A 65 14.88 -27.84 -12.61
N GLN A 66 14.29 -28.74 -11.81
CA GLN A 66 14.50 -30.17 -11.92
C GLN A 66 13.83 -30.73 -13.18
N ALA A 67 12.60 -30.35 -13.45
CA ALA A 67 11.90 -30.75 -14.66
C ALA A 67 12.57 -30.20 -15.93
N LEU A 68 13.06 -28.97 -15.90
CA LEU A 68 13.81 -28.37 -17.00
C LEU A 68 15.13 -29.11 -17.30
N LYS A 69 15.87 -29.49 -16.27
CA LYS A 69 17.08 -30.32 -16.42
C LYS A 69 16.74 -31.68 -17.04
N ALA A 70 15.64 -32.32 -16.60
CA ALA A 70 15.17 -33.57 -17.16
C ALA A 70 14.73 -33.43 -18.64
N ALA A 71 14.21 -32.26 -19.02
CA ALA A 71 13.88 -31.92 -20.41
C ALA A 71 15.11 -31.56 -21.26
N GLY A 72 16.32 -31.57 -20.68
CA GLY A 72 17.57 -31.30 -21.37
C GLY A 72 17.97 -29.82 -21.46
N VAL A 73 17.32 -28.95 -20.68
CA VAL A 73 17.69 -27.52 -20.63
C VAL A 73 18.90 -27.33 -19.70
N PRO A 74 20.05 -26.83 -20.19
CA PRO A 74 21.20 -26.58 -19.35
C PRO A 74 20.93 -25.42 -18.38
N PRO A 75 21.44 -25.49 -17.12
CA PRO A 75 21.37 -24.37 -16.22
C PRO A 75 22.12 -23.15 -16.78
N GLY A 76 21.47 -21.96 -16.68
CA GLY A 76 22.08 -20.73 -17.18
C GLY A 76 21.08 -19.69 -17.60
N PRO A 77 21.44 -18.75 -18.49
CA PRO A 77 20.60 -17.63 -18.91
C PRO A 77 19.22 -18.04 -19.46
N LEU A 78 19.12 -19.22 -20.10
CA LEU A 78 17.86 -19.75 -20.61
C LEU A 78 16.78 -19.90 -19.51
N PHE A 79 17.21 -20.15 -18.26
CA PHE A 79 16.26 -20.24 -17.14
C PHE A 79 15.60 -18.90 -16.83
N GLN A 80 16.27 -17.78 -17.11
CA GLN A 80 15.66 -16.45 -16.93
C GLN A 80 14.57 -16.20 -17.99
N GLU A 81 14.83 -16.59 -19.22
CA GLU A 81 13.84 -16.48 -20.31
C GLU A 81 12.61 -17.36 -20.03
N LEU A 82 12.84 -18.60 -19.61
CA LEU A 82 11.78 -19.53 -19.24
C LEU A 82 11.00 -19.05 -18.01
N LYS A 83 11.68 -18.43 -17.03
CA LYS A 83 11.02 -17.82 -15.87
C LYS A 83 10.16 -16.62 -16.24
N ALA A 84 10.49 -15.93 -17.32
CA ALA A 84 9.65 -14.88 -17.90
C ALA A 84 8.51 -15.44 -18.78
N GLY A 85 8.30 -16.76 -18.79
CA GLY A 85 7.24 -17.43 -19.57
C GLY A 85 7.53 -17.54 -21.07
N LYS A 86 8.75 -17.21 -21.51
CA LYS A 86 9.10 -17.29 -22.95
C LYS A 86 9.30 -18.73 -23.40
N THR A 87 9.12 -18.96 -24.70
CA THR A 87 9.49 -20.20 -25.37
C THR A 87 10.92 -20.10 -25.89
N ILE A 88 11.75 -21.10 -25.61
CA ILE A 88 13.10 -21.23 -26.16
C ILE A 88 13.17 -22.41 -27.14
N THR A 89 14.13 -22.38 -28.05
CA THR A 89 14.44 -23.51 -28.91
C THR A 89 15.81 -24.07 -28.56
N LEU A 90 15.88 -25.37 -28.27
CA LEU A 90 17.13 -26.08 -27.99
C LEU A 90 17.91 -26.34 -29.28
N GLU A 91 19.20 -26.69 -29.16
CA GLU A 91 20.07 -27.01 -30.29
C GLU A 91 19.54 -28.18 -31.16
N ASP A 92 18.79 -29.10 -30.54
CA ASP A 92 18.15 -30.22 -31.24
C ASP A 92 16.81 -29.88 -31.90
N GLY A 93 16.40 -28.61 -31.88
CA GLY A 93 15.17 -28.11 -32.51
C GLY A 93 13.90 -28.21 -31.62
N ARG A 94 13.99 -28.83 -30.43
CA ARG A 94 12.85 -28.89 -29.51
C ARG A 94 12.52 -27.50 -28.93
N GLN A 95 11.23 -27.23 -28.84
CA GLN A 95 10.74 -26.02 -28.20
C GLN A 95 10.33 -26.32 -26.75
N ILE A 96 10.78 -25.49 -25.83
CA ILE A 96 10.44 -25.53 -24.39
C ILE A 96 9.67 -24.26 -24.08
N ASN A 97 8.41 -24.39 -23.69
CA ASN A 97 7.60 -23.25 -23.23
C ASN A 97 7.79 -23.07 -21.72
N GLY A 98 8.29 -21.91 -21.33
CA GLY A 98 8.55 -21.60 -19.90
C GLY A 98 7.29 -21.69 -19.03
N ALA A 99 6.12 -21.34 -19.55
CA ALA A 99 4.87 -21.39 -18.82
C ALA A 99 4.52 -22.80 -18.29
N ASP A 100 4.93 -23.86 -19.00
CA ASP A 100 4.66 -25.26 -18.62
C ASP A 100 5.50 -25.72 -17.41
N TYR A 101 6.52 -24.95 -17.05
CA TYR A 101 7.46 -25.22 -15.97
C TYR A 101 7.38 -24.22 -14.81
N LEU A 102 6.43 -23.29 -14.87
CA LEU A 102 6.19 -22.33 -13.77
C LEU A 102 5.14 -22.88 -12.81
N ALA A 103 5.39 -22.70 -11.52
CA ALA A 103 4.34 -22.82 -10.50
C ALA A 103 3.30 -21.70 -10.68
N ALA A 104 2.21 -21.77 -9.92
CA ALA A 104 1.23 -20.68 -9.88
C ALA A 104 1.91 -19.33 -9.55
N GLN A 105 1.39 -18.27 -10.14
CA GLN A 105 1.84 -16.91 -9.83
C GLN A 105 1.73 -16.65 -8.32
N VAL A 106 2.64 -15.85 -7.80
CA VAL A 106 2.62 -15.37 -6.42
C VAL A 106 1.92 -14.01 -6.44
N PRO A 107 0.76 -13.88 -5.78
CA PRO A 107 0.06 -12.60 -5.70
C PRO A 107 0.97 -11.50 -5.15
N GLY A 108 0.88 -10.34 -5.77
CA GLY A 108 1.53 -9.13 -5.26
C GLY A 108 0.90 -8.69 -3.95
N LYS A 109 1.64 -7.91 -3.17
CA LYS A 109 1.18 -7.32 -1.92
C LYS A 109 0.47 -6.00 -2.18
N ALA A 110 -0.54 -5.70 -1.37
CA ALA A 110 -1.30 -4.46 -1.46
C ALA A 110 -1.31 -3.70 -0.14
N LEU A 111 -1.11 -2.39 -0.22
CA LEU A 111 -1.09 -1.47 0.91
C LEU A 111 -2.01 -0.28 0.60
N ALA A 112 -2.86 0.10 1.56
CA ALA A 112 -3.61 1.35 1.53
C ALA A 112 -3.09 2.30 2.61
N ILE A 113 -2.73 3.53 2.22
CA ILE A 113 -2.30 4.59 3.14
C ILE A 113 -3.28 5.74 3.02
N PHE A 114 -3.96 6.04 4.10
CA PHE A 114 -4.87 7.16 4.20
C PHE A 114 -4.14 8.41 4.69
N GLY A 115 -4.51 9.56 4.13
CA GLY A 115 -4.32 10.85 4.78
C GLY A 115 -5.39 11.09 5.84
N ASP A 116 -5.44 12.31 6.37
CA ASP A 116 -6.49 12.72 7.30
C ASP A 116 -7.84 12.70 6.58
N THR A 117 -8.83 12.06 7.18
CA THR A 117 -10.14 11.90 6.55
C THR A 117 -11.27 11.63 7.52
N GLY A 118 -12.40 12.26 7.29
CA GLY A 118 -13.68 11.73 7.74
C GLY A 118 -14.11 10.51 6.92
N PRO A 119 -15.21 9.83 7.28
CA PRO A 119 -15.80 8.78 6.46
C PRO A 119 -16.17 9.29 5.07
N CYS A 120 -15.77 8.56 4.02
CA CYS A 120 -16.07 8.90 2.64
C CYS A 120 -16.27 7.65 1.78
N ASP A 121 -16.96 7.81 0.66
CA ASP A 121 -17.31 6.70 -0.24
C ASP A 121 -16.06 6.03 -0.85
N ALA A 122 -15.03 6.81 -1.17
CA ALA A 122 -13.81 6.29 -1.78
C ALA A 122 -12.96 5.43 -0.82
N ALA A 123 -13.19 5.54 0.49
CA ALA A 123 -12.42 4.82 1.51
C ALA A 123 -12.52 3.30 1.37
N LEU A 124 -13.71 2.78 1.04
CA LEU A 124 -13.93 1.35 0.89
C LEU A 124 -13.16 0.80 -0.32
N ASP A 125 -13.21 1.50 -1.45
CA ASP A 125 -12.52 1.08 -2.68
C ASP A 125 -10.99 1.15 -2.50
N LEU A 126 -10.50 2.20 -1.83
CA LEU A 126 -9.09 2.34 -1.48
C LEU A 126 -8.59 1.17 -0.62
N ALA A 127 -9.37 0.77 0.40
CA ALA A 127 -8.98 -0.26 1.37
C ALA A 127 -9.27 -1.70 0.94
N LYS A 128 -10.10 -1.91 -0.09
CA LYS A 128 -10.66 -3.23 -0.42
C LYS A 128 -9.59 -4.31 -0.61
N GLY A 129 -9.59 -5.30 0.30
CA GLY A 129 -8.78 -6.51 0.22
C GLY A 129 -7.26 -6.30 0.29
N VAL A 130 -6.78 -5.15 0.79
CA VAL A 130 -5.33 -4.92 0.94
C VAL A 130 -4.75 -5.76 2.09
N ASP A 131 -3.48 -6.12 2.00
CA ASP A 131 -2.77 -6.81 3.09
C ASP A 131 -2.66 -5.92 4.33
N VAL A 132 -2.38 -4.62 4.13
CA VAL A 132 -2.25 -3.65 5.23
C VAL A 132 -2.99 -2.37 4.88
N MET A 133 -3.78 -1.87 5.83
CA MET A 133 -4.38 -0.54 5.80
C MET A 133 -3.75 0.33 6.89
N VAL A 134 -3.20 1.47 6.52
CA VAL A 134 -2.76 2.53 7.44
C VAL A 134 -3.81 3.62 7.43
N HIS A 135 -4.43 3.89 8.57
CA HIS A 135 -5.53 4.84 8.66
C HIS A 135 -5.43 5.69 9.93
N GLU A 136 -5.86 6.94 9.84
CA GLU A 136 -6.00 7.77 11.02
C GLU A 136 -7.07 7.20 11.99
N ALA A 137 -6.87 7.43 13.27
CA ALA A 137 -7.85 7.19 14.32
C ALA A 137 -7.68 8.28 15.38
N THR A 138 -8.00 9.50 14.98
CA THR A 138 -7.65 10.71 15.73
C THR A 138 -8.31 10.75 17.08
N LEU A 139 -9.56 10.27 17.22
CA LEU A 139 -10.33 10.32 18.46
C LEU A 139 -10.99 8.97 18.78
N ASP A 140 -11.32 8.79 20.05
CA ASP A 140 -12.08 7.63 20.54
C ASP A 140 -13.55 7.62 20.04
N ILE A 141 -14.24 6.52 20.27
CA ILE A 141 -15.66 6.33 19.88
C ILE A 141 -16.57 7.43 20.44
N THR A 142 -16.32 7.89 21.67
CA THR A 142 -17.21 8.87 22.34
C THR A 142 -17.10 10.26 21.71
N MET A 143 -16.01 10.53 21.01
CA MET A 143 -15.72 11.81 20.35
C MET A 143 -15.89 11.76 18.82
N GLU A 144 -16.53 10.74 18.27
CA GLU A 144 -16.69 10.55 16.83
C GLU A 144 -17.30 11.76 16.10
N ALA A 145 -18.39 12.33 16.62
CA ALA A 145 -19.00 13.51 16.02
C ALA A 145 -18.02 14.70 15.94
N LYS A 146 -17.15 14.82 16.94
CA LYS A 146 -16.10 15.86 16.96
C LYS A 146 -14.98 15.55 15.97
N ALA A 147 -14.60 14.30 15.81
CA ALA A 147 -13.64 13.89 14.77
C ALA A 147 -14.18 14.29 13.38
N ASN A 148 -15.38 13.85 13.07
CA ASN A 148 -16.01 14.09 11.76
C ASN A 148 -16.21 15.58 11.45
N SER A 149 -16.56 16.40 12.47
CA SER A 149 -16.70 17.86 12.27
C SER A 149 -15.40 18.57 11.89
N ARG A 150 -14.27 17.87 11.98
CA ARG A 150 -12.94 18.37 11.63
C ARG A 150 -12.29 17.64 10.45
N GLY A 151 -13.04 16.74 9.79
CA GLY A 151 -12.52 15.93 8.70
C GLY A 151 -11.66 14.76 9.15
N HIS A 152 -11.91 14.24 10.36
CA HIS A 152 -11.18 13.10 10.92
C HIS A 152 -12.09 11.93 11.24
N SER A 153 -11.49 10.79 11.51
CA SER A 153 -12.17 9.55 11.88
C SER A 153 -11.96 9.18 13.35
N SER A 154 -12.94 8.44 13.89
CA SER A 154 -12.83 7.77 15.19
C SER A 154 -12.19 6.38 15.02
N THR A 155 -11.76 5.81 16.16
CA THR A 155 -11.32 4.41 16.24
C THR A 155 -12.35 3.43 15.71
N ARG A 156 -13.65 3.68 15.99
CA ARG A 156 -14.74 2.84 15.47
C ARG A 156 -14.82 2.87 13.94
N GLN A 157 -14.72 4.04 13.35
CA GLN A 157 -14.82 4.22 11.91
C GLN A 157 -13.65 3.56 11.18
N ALA A 158 -12.42 3.79 11.65
CA ALA A 158 -11.22 3.15 11.08
C ALA A 158 -11.30 1.61 11.17
N ALA A 159 -11.67 1.06 12.33
CA ALA A 159 -11.76 -0.38 12.54
C ALA A 159 -12.95 -1.02 11.79
N THR A 160 -14.07 -0.30 11.65
CA THR A 160 -15.23 -0.76 10.87
C THR A 160 -14.89 -0.83 9.39
N LEU A 161 -14.26 0.21 8.86
CA LEU A 161 -13.77 0.24 7.47
C LEU A 161 -12.81 -0.93 7.20
N ALA A 162 -11.85 -1.17 8.10
CA ALA A 162 -10.90 -2.28 7.95
C ALA A 162 -11.61 -3.64 7.85
N ARG A 163 -12.62 -3.87 8.69
CA ARG A 163 -13.43 -5.09 8.68
C ARG A 163 -14.26 -5.22 7.40
N GLU A 164 -14.93 -4.15 6.98
CA GLU A 164 -15.82 -4.16 5.81
C GLU A 164 -15.04 -4.27 4.50
N ALA A 165 -13.87 -3.65 4.43
CA ALA A 165 -12.96 -3.77 3.29
C ALA A 165 -12.23 -5.12 3.22
N GLY A 166 -12.26 -5.92 4.29
CA GLY A 166 -11.59 -7.22 4.34
C GLY A 166 -10.07 -7.12 4.30
N VAL A 167 -9.50 -6.12 4.96
CA VAL A 167 -8.03 -5.94 5.01
C VAL A 167 -7.37 -7.01 5.86
N GLY A 168 -6.10 -7.31 5.60
CA GLY A 168 -5.33 -8.27 6.41
C GLY A 168 -4.95 -7.70 7.77
N LYS A 169 -4.55 -6.43 7.85
CA LYS A 169 -4.10 -5.72 9.05
C LYS A 169 -4.47 -4.25 8.99
N LEU A 170 -4.86 -3.67 10.14
CA LEU A 170 -5.03 -2.23 10.33
C LEU A 170 -3.87 -1.68 11.18
N ILE A 171 -3.25 -0.61 10.71
CA ILE A 171 -2.30 0.18 11.49
C ILE A 171 -2.95 1.55 11.72
N ILE A 172 -3.27 1.85 12.98
CA ILE A 172 -3.82 3.16 13.34
C ILE A 172 -2.70 4.17 13.59
N THR A 173 -2.89 5.38 13.12
CA THR A 173 -1.95 6.50 13.22
C THR A 173 -2.69 7.80 13.51
N HIS A 174 -1.99 8.96 13.48
CA HIS A 174 -2.55 10.30 13.65
C HIS A 174 -3.42 10.46 14.92
N VAL A 175 -3.00 9.82 16.00
CA VAL A 175 -3.70 9.92 17.29
C VAL A 175 -3.56 11.34 17.87
N SER A 176 -4.66 11.89 18.36
CA SER A 176 -4.65 13.23 18.96
C SER A 176 -3.71 13.33 20.15
N SER A 177 -2.93 14.41 20.24
CA SER A 177 -2.00 14.69 21.33
C SER A 177 -2.64 14.81 22.72
N ARG A 178 -3.98 14.75 22.82
CA ARG A 178 -4.71 14.66 24.09
C ARG A 178 -4.55 13.32 24.80
N TYR A 179 -4.20 12.27 24.05
CA TYR A 179 -4.02 10.93 24.58
C TYR A 179 -2.57 10.71 24.98
N ASP A 180 -2.36 10.36 26.24
CA ASP A 180 -1.11 9.80 26.74
C ASP A 180 -0.98 8.32 26.35
N ASP A 181 0.06 7.65 26.81
CA ASP A 181 0.28 6.23 26.51
C ASP A 181 -0.91 5.34 26.91
N LYS A 182 -1.58 5.65 28.04
CA LYS A 182 -2.76 4.90 28.48
C LYS A 182 -3.96 5.17 27.58
N GLY A 183 -4.12 6.41 27.14
CA GLY A 183 -5.11 6.81 26.15
C GLY A 183 -4.88 6.12 24.80
N CYS A 184 -3.66 6.10 24.32
CA CYS A 184 -3.28 5.38 23.10
C CYS A 184 -3.60 3.88 23.18
N GLN A 185 -3.31 3.24 24.31
CA GLN A 185 -3.70 1.86 24.57
C GLN A 185 -5.22 1.66 24.66
N HIS A 186 -5.97 2.67 25.11
CA HIS A 186 -7.44 2.63 25.08
C HIS A 186 -7.94 2.64 23.63
N LEU A 187 -7.46 3.56 22.78
CA LEU A 187 -7.81 3.62 21.37
C LEU A 187 -7.52 2.29 20.64
N LEU A 188 -6.36 1.70 20.91
CA LEU A 188 -5.99 0.41 20.34
C LEU A 188 -6.97 -0.71 20.77
N ARG A 189 -7.40 -0.73 22.04
CA ARG A 189 -8.40 -1.71 22.50
C ARG A 189 -9.76 -1.50 21.85
N GLU A 190 -10.20 -0.26 21.64
CA GLU A 190 -11.43 0.04 20.91
C GLU A 190 -11.37 -0.53 19.48
N CYS A 191 -10.30 -0.23 18.74
CA CYS A 191 -10.13 -0.78 17.40
C CYS A 191 -10.12 -2.30 17.41
N ARG A 192 -9.37 -2.94 18.31
CA ARG A 192 -9.26 -4.39 18.40
C ARG A 192 -10.56 -5.10 18.77
N SER A 193 -11.47 -4.42 19.44
CA SER A 193 -12.80 -4.96 19.72
C SER A 193 -13.66 -5.14 18.47
N ILE A 194 -13.35 -4.41 17.40
CA ILE A 194 -14.06 -4.42 16.12
C ILE A 194 -13.25 -5.19 15.05
N PHE A 195 -11.94 -4.93 15.00
CA PHE A 195 -11.00 -5.55 14.09
C PHE A 195 -9.72 -5.98 14.85
N PRO A 196 -9.64 -7.26 15.27
CA PRO A 196 -8.56 -7.73 16.15
C PRO A 196 -7.14 -7.56 15.61
N ALA A 197 -6.96 -7.65 14.27
CA ALA A 197 -5.67 -7.49 13.60
C ALA A 197 -5.29 -6.00 13.47
N THR A 198 -5.39 -5.25 14.59
CA THR A 198 -5.04 -3.82 14.66
C THR A 198 -3.76 -3.60 15.45
N GLU A 199 -2.88 -2.76 14.93
CA GLU A 199 -1.67 -2.28 15.58
C GLU A 199 -1.68 -0.75 15.66
N LEU A 200 -0.94 -0.18 16.62
CA LEU A 200 -0.74 1.25 16.76
C LEU A 200 0.63 1.64 16.22
N ALA A 201 0.66 2.63 15.35
CA ALA A 201 1.93 3.19 14.86
C ALA A 201 2.65 3.95 15.98
N ASN A 202 3.95 3.72 16.09
CA ASN A 202 4.87 4.54 16.86
C ASN A 202 6.04 4.91 15.97
N ASP A 203 6.70 6.02 16.26
CA ASP A 203 7.85 6.48 15.51
C ASP A 203 8.92 5.37 15.46
N PHE A 204 9.50 5.18 14.28
CA PHE A 204 10.53 4.18 13.98
C PHE A 204 10.09 2.71 14.09
N THR A 205 8.82 2.41 14.32
CA THR A 205 8.33 1.02 14.26
C THR A 205 8.25 0.54 12.81
N VAL A 206 8.77 -0.66 12.56
CA VAL A 206 8.70 -1.32 11.26
C VAL A 206 7.55 -2.32 11.25
N PHE A 207 6.68 -2.20 10.24
CA PHE A 207 5.59 -3.13 9.99
C PHE A 207 5.86 -3.90 8.70
N ASN A 208 5.61 -5.20 8.70
CA ASN A 208 5.72 -6.03 7.50
C ASN A 208 4.34 -6.13 6.80
N VAL A 209 4.36 -6.05 5.48
CA VAL A 209 3.23 -6.24 4.57
C VAL A 209 3.19 -7.67 4.04
#